data_4fe09789ec7b6ed4ed12010603d5e266
#
_entry.id   4fe09789ec7b6ed4ed12010603d5e266
#
_cell.length_a   1.000
_cell.length_b   1.000
_cell.length_c   1.000
_cell.angle_alpha   90.00
_cell.angle_beta   90.00
_cell.angle_gamma   90.00
#
_symmetry.space_group_name_H-M   'P 1'
#
loop_
_entity.id
_entity.type
_entity.pdbx_description
1 polymer ?
#
loop_
_entity_poly.entity_id
_entity_poly.type
_entity_poly.pdbx_seq_one_letter_code
_entity_poly.pdbx_strand_id
1 'polypeptide(L)'
;EVINYWGTHASAKREYTLKAAAGKEYKIKIEYMQAGAEAVLRFDLGIYRQIAPEAVAERVKEADVVIFVGGISPNLEGEEKNFVNCPGFVGGDRTSIELPEVQRNILKALKKAGKKVIFVNCSGSAMALVPETQSCDAILQAWYPGQAGGTAVADIIFGDYNPSGKLPVTFYKNTEQLPDFEDYSMKGRTYRYMTESPLFPFGYGLSYTTFQF
;
A
#
# COMPACT_ATOMS: atom_id res chain seq x y z
N GLU A 1 30.39 8.51 -15.52
CA GLU A 1 29.86 7.39 -14.74
C GLU A 1 28.70 7.90 -13.90
N VAL A 2 27.56 7.23 -13.95
CA VAL A 2 26.32 7.68 -13.26
C VAL A 2 25.91 6.72 -12.14
N ILE A 3 26.25 5.45 -12.26
CA ILE A 3 26.12 4.44 -11.21
C ILE A 3 27.44 3.69 -11.13
N ASN A 4 28.02 3.62 -9.95
CA ASN A 4 29.13 2.75 -9.62
C ASN A 4 28.74 1.89 -8.42
N TYR A 5 28.63 0.58 -8.65
CA TYR A 5 28.35 -0.41 -7.62
C TYR A 5 29.20 -1.65 -7.88
N TRP A 6 30.52 -1.41 -7.96
CA TRP A 6 31.51 -2.41 -8.27
C TRP A 6 32.04 -3.09 -7.01
N GLY A 7 32.22 -4.38 -7.05
CA GLY A 7 32.71 -5.17 -5.93
C GLY A 7 31.79 -6.35 -5.60
N THR A 8 32.16 -7.12 -4.59
CA THR A 8 31.35 -8.27 -4.13
C THR A 8 30.25 -7.78 -3.19
N HIS A 9 29.02 -8.00 -3.56
CA HIS A 9 27.83 -7.61 -2.79
C HIS A 9 26.63 -8.48 -3.18
N ALA A 10 25.59 -8.48 -2.34
CA ALA A 10 24.30 -9.07 -2.68
C ALA A 10 23.61 -8.27 -3.81
N SER A 11 22.65 -8.91 -4.49
CA SER A 11 21.83 -8.21 -5.50
C SER A 11 21.14 -6.99 -4.89
N ALA A 12 21.32 -5.85 -5.54
CA ALA A 12 20.71 -4.60 -5.08
C ALA A 12 20.32 -3.71 -6.26
N LYS A 13 19.17 -3.05 -6.13
CA LYS A 13 18.70 -2.07 -7.11
C LYS A 13 19.49 -0.77 -6.98
N ARG A 14 19.89 -0.21 -8.12
CA ARG A 14 20.46 1.14 -8.23
C ARG A 14 19.71 1.91 -9.30
N GLU A 15 19.47 3.18 -9.07
CA GLU A 15 18.71 4.03 -9.99
C GLU A 15 19.48 5.32 -10.28
N TYR A 16 19.35 5.81 -11.50
CA TYR A 16 19.81 7.12 -11.91
C TYR A 16 18.75 7.82 -12.75
N THR A 17 18.46 9.06 -12.41
CA THR A 17 17.53 9.89 -13.17
C THR A 17 18.29 10.79 -14.14
N LEU A 18 18.14 10.52 -15.44
CA LEU A 18 18.72 11.34 -16.50
C LEU A 18 17.69 12.39 -16.95
N LYS A 19 18.07 13.67 -16.94
CA LYS A 19 17.31 14.72 -17.62
C LYS A 19 17.62 14.65 -19.11
N ALA A 20 16.82 13.89 -19.84
CA ALA A 20 17.01 13.68 -21.26
C ALA A 20 16.50 14.88 -22.07
N ALA A 21 17.24 15.29 -23.11
CA ALA A 21 16.83 16.30 -24.08
C ALA A 21 16.24 15.63 -25.33
N ALA A 22 15.18 16.20 -25.87
CA ALA A 22 14.56 15.69 -27.09
C ALA A 22 15.54 15.74 -28.28
N GLY A 23 15.57 14.68 -29.08
CA GLY A 23 16.46 14.56 -30.26
C GLY A 23 17.92 14.27 -29.94
N LYS A 24 18.33 14.20 -28.66
CA LYS A 24 19.70 13.88 -28.29
C LYS A 24 19.88 12.38 -28.12
N GLU A 25 20.90 11.83 -28.75
CA GLU A 25 21.32 10.46 -28.54
C GLU A 25 22.18 10.31 -27.28
N TYR A 26 21.93 9.23 -26.54
CA TYR A 26 22.67 8.88 -25.32
C TYR A 26 23.25 7.48 -25.47
N LYS A 27 24.58 7.36 -25.37
CA LYS A 27 25.26 6.07 -25.35
C LYS A 27 25.25 5.51 -23.93
N ILE A 28 24.77 4.30 -23.77
CA ILE A 28 24.74 3.58 -22.48
C ILE A 28 25.80 2.48 -22.55
N LYS A 29 26.63 2.40 -21.51
CA LYS A 29 27.57 1.29 -21.26
C LYS A 29 27.22 0.68 -19.93
N ILE A 30 27.02 -0.64 -19.90
CA ILE A 30 26.76 -1.40 -18.69
C ILE A 30 27.88 -2.43 -18.57
N GLU A 31 28.53 -2.43 -17.43
CA GLU A 31 29.56 -3.43 -17.07
C GLU A 31 29.05 -4.21 -15.88
N TYR A 32 29.22 -5.51 -15.92
CA TYR A 32 28.75 -6.45 -14.89
C TYR A 32 29.89 -7.37 -14.46
N MET A 33 30.01 -7.59 -13.18
CA MET A 33 30.94 -8.52 -12.57
C MET A 33 30.21 -9.53 -11.72
N GLN A 34 30.57 -10.79 -11.87
CA GLN A 34 30.08 -11.89 -11.03
C GLN A 34 31.24 -12.50 -10.28
N ALA A 35 31.19 -12.47 -8.94
CA ALA A 35 32.22 -13.01 -8.07
C ALA A 35 31.84 -14.35 -7.41
N GLY A 36 30.53 -14.65 -7.32
CA GLY A 36 30.02 -15.88 -6.70
C GLY A 36 28.50 -15.83 -6.54
N ALA A 37 27.91 -16.90 -6.03
CA ALA A 37 26.47 -17.06 -5.86
C ALA A 37 25.67 -16.95 -7.19
N GLU A 38 24.40 -16.59 -7.14
CA GLU A 38 23.54 -16.48 -8.31
C GLU A 38 23.81 -15.19 -9.09
N ALA A 39 23.94 -15.31 -10.42
CA ALA A 39 24.18 -14.18 -11.32
C ALA A 39 22.86 -13.45 -11.59
N VAL A 40 22.77 -12.19 -11.21
CA VAL A 40 21.58 -11.35 -11.46
C VAL A 40 22.02 -10.04 -12.10
N LEU A 41 21.59 -9.81 -13.34
CA LEU A 41 21.64 -8.50 -13.99
C LEU A 41 20.29 -8.19 -14.62
N ARG A 42 19.65 -7.13 -14.15
CA ARG A 42 18.44 -6.58 -14.74
C ARG A 42 18.64 -5.10 -15.02
N PHE A 43 18.35 -4.70 -16.25
CA PHE A 43 18.38 -3.31 -16.67
C PHE A 43 17.00 -2.90 -17.15
N ASP A 44 16.44 -1.87 -16.52
CA ASP A 44 15.18 -1.28 -16.92
C ASP A 44 15.41 0.19 -17.28
N LEU A 45 14.86 0.64 -18.40
CA LEU A 45 14.84 2.03 -18.82
C LEU A 45 13.39 2.49 -18.92
N GLY A 46 13.07 3.60 -18.29
CA GLY A 46 11.70 4.10 -18.28
C GLY A 46 11.65 5.62 -18.17
N ILE A 47 10.47 6.16 -18.37
CA ILE A 47 10.17 7.57 -18.13
C ILE A 47 9.48 7.68 -16.78
N TYR A 48 10.11 8.40 -15.85
CA TYR A 48 9.47 8.75 -14.60
C TYR A 48 8.47 9.88 -14.83
N ARG A 49 7.22 9.64 -14.48
CA ARG A 49 6.17 10.66 -14.47
C ARG A 49 5.45 10.62 -13.15
N GLN A 50 5.30 11.79 -12.55
CA GLN A 50 4.41 11.91 -11.40
C GLN A 50 2.96 11.71 -11.85
N ILE A 51 2.22 10.85 -11.15
CA ILE A 51 0.80 10.63 -11.43
C ILE A 51 0.02 11.77 -10.76
N ALA A 52 -0.69 12.56 -11.56
CA ALA A 52 -1.68 13.49 -11.05
C ALA A 52 -2.96 12.70 -10.69
N PRO A 53 -3.50 12.81 -9.46
CA PRO A 53 -4.71 12.09 -9.05
C PRO A 53 -5.90 12.33 -9.98
N GLU A 54 -6.05 13.55 -10.48
CA GLU A 54 -7.11 13.93 -11.42
C GLU A 54 -6.97 13.22 -12.77
N ALA A 55 -5.74 12.97 -13.23
CA ALA A 55 -5.49 12.23 -14.47
C ALA A 55 -5.88 10.74 -14.33
N VAL A 56 -5.83 10.18 -13.11
CA VAL A 56 -6.35 8.83 -12.85
C VAL A 56 -7.88 8.84 -12.96
N ALA A 57 -8.55 9.81 -12.33
CA ALA A 57 -10.00 9.94 -12.41
C ALA A 57 -10.50 10.11 -13.87
N GLU A 58 -9.79 10.91 -14.68
CA GLU A 58 -10.11 11.09 -16.09
C GLU A 58 -9.97 9.79 -16.90
N ARG A 59 -8.95 8.96 -16.60
CA ARG A 59 -8.77 7.66 -17.28
C ARG A 59 -9.91 6.67 -17.05
N VAL A 60 -10.61 6.78 -15.93
CA VAL A 60 -11.72 5.90 -15.56
C VAL A 60 -13.08 6.60 -15.66
N LYS A 61 -13.17 7.70 -16.41
CA LYS A 61 -14.40 8.50 -16.49
C LYS A 61 -15.60 7.73 -16.99
N GLU A 62 -15.41 6.76 -17.89
CA GLU A 62 -16.48 5.92 -18.46
C GLU A 62 -16.85 4.72 -17.53
N ALA A 63 -16.13 4.50 -16.44
CA ALA A 63 -16.43 3.41 -15.53
C ALA A 63 -17.54 3.82 -14.54
N ASP A 64 -18.50 2.95 -14.30
CA ASP A 64 -19.56 3.15 -13.29
C ASP A 64 -19.02 2.93 -11.87
N VAL A 65 -18.13 1.95 -11.72
CA VAL A 65 -17.51 1.57 -10.45
C VAL A 65 -16.01 1.41 -10.64
N VAL A 66 -15.24 1.89 -9.69
CA VAL A 66 -13.78 1.74 -9.66
C VAL A 66 -13.41 0.80 -8.52
N ILE A 67 -12.76 -0.31 -8.84
CA ILE A 67 -12.12 -1.19 -7.85
C ILE A 67 -10.67 -0.73 -7.73
N PHE A 68 -10.34 -0.10 -6.60
CA PHE A 68 -8.99 0.35 -6.31
C PHE A 68 -8.29 -0.67 -5.41
N VAL A 69 -7.31 -1.39 -5.96
CA VAL A 69 -6.46 -2.30 -5.20
C VAL A 69 -5.22 -1.54 -4.76
N GLY A 70 -5.05 -1.40 -3.47
CA GLY A 70 -3.95 -0.62 -2.90
C GLY A 70 -3.59 -1.08 -1.49
N GLY A 71 -2.92 -0.22 -0.75
CA GLY A 71 -2.40 -0.51 0.57
C GLY A 71 -0.88 -0.43 0.62
N ILE A 72 -0.26 -1.34 1.34
CA ILE A 72 1.20 -1.45 1.45
C ILE A 72 1.64 -2.83 0.99
N SER A 73 2.94 -3.01 0.81
CA SER A 73 3.50 -4.29 0.37
C SER A 73 4.75 -4.64 1.18
N PRO A 74 5.17 -5.91 1.22
CA PRO A 74 6.43 -6.30 1.85
C PRO A 74 7.66 -5.61 1.26
N ASN A 75 7.53 -5.01 0.06
CA ASN A 75 8.60 -4.22 -0.54
C ASN A 75 8.71 -2.82 0.08
N LEU A 76 7.64 -2.29 0.65
CA LEU A 76 7.64 -1.04 1.42
C LEU A 76 7.97 -1.30 2.90
N GLU A 77 7.34 -2.31 3.50
CA GLU A 77 7.58 -2.78 4.87
C GLU A 77 8.70 -3.84 4.90
N GLY A 78 9.84 -3.57 4.30
CA GLY A 78 10.93 -4.53 4.27
C GLY A 78 11.92 -4.30 5.40
N GLU A 79 12.16 -5.32 6.21
CA GLU A 79 13.14 -5.31 7.29
C GLU A 79 14.50 -4.78 6.81
N GLU A 80 15.05 -3.79 7.53
CA GLU A 80 16.35 -3.14 7.26
C GLU A 80 16.55 -2.59 5.83
N LYS A 81 15.46 -2.28 5.12
CA LYS A 81 15.54 -1.75 3.74
C LYS A 81 15.80 -0.25 3.73
N ASN A 82 17.03 0.15 3.96
CA ASN A 82 17.47 1.56 3.97
C ASN A 82 17.31 2.31 2.63
N PHE A 83 16.92 1.63 1.56
CA PHE A 83 16.72 2.23 0.24
C PHE A 83 15.26 2.60 -0.06
N VAL A 84 14.33 2.31 0.85
CA VAL A 84 12.93 2.71 0.69
C VAL A 84 12.81 4.18 1.05
N ASN A 85 12.64 5.01 0.03
CA ASN A 85 12.35 6.44 0.19
C ASN A 85 10.86 6.67 -0.08
N CYS A 86 10.04 6.41 0.93
CA CYS A 86 8.61 6.63 0.89
C CYS A 86 8.18 7.34 2.17
N PRO A 87 7.47 8.47 2.10
CA PRO A 87 6.91 9.11 3.28
C PRO A 87 6.07 8.13 4.11
N GLY A 88 6.29 8.11 5.42
CA GLY A 88 5.67 7.16 6.34
C GLY A 88 6.47 5.87 6.56
N PHE A 89 7.70 5.77 5.97
CA PHE A 89 8.62 4.64 6.15
C PHE A 89 10.04 5.12 6.36
N VAL A 90 10.76 4.51 7.31
CA VAL A 90 12.19 4.74 7.56
C VAL A 90 12.86 3.39 7.79
N GLY A 91 13.91 3.08 7.05
CA GLY A 91 14.62 1.80 7.15
C GLY A 91 13.76 0.56 6.81
N GLY A 92 12.63 0.77 6.17
CA GLY A 92 11.63 -0.27 5.91
C GLY A 92 10.53 -0.36 6.97
N ASP A 93 10.71 0.29 8.13
CA ASP A 93 9.72 0.35 9.20
C ASP A 93 8.71 1.49 8.96
N ARG A 94 7.50 1.28 9.42
CA ARG A 94 6.45 2.30 9.35
C ARG A 94 6.66 3.34 10.44
N THR A 95 6.65 4.61 10.04
CA THR A 95 6.59 5.76 10.96
C THR A 95 5.19 6.38 11.02
N SER A 96 4.27 5.89 10.19
CA SER A 96 2.87 6.28 10.12
C SER A 96 2.02 5.06 9.78
N ILE A 97 0.86 4.92 10.39
CA ILE A 97 -0.09 3.83 10.10
C ILE A 97 -1.12 4.22 9.02
N GLU A 98 -1.04 5.42 8.49
CA GLU A 98 -1.90 5.92 7.42
C GLU A 98 -1.59 5.25 6.08
N LEU A 99 -2.59 5.28 5.20
CA LEU A 99 -2.39 4.90 3.79
C LEU A 99 -1.40 5.88 3.12
N PRO A 100 -0.45 5.41 2.28
CA PRO A 100 0.44 6.28 1.54
C PRO A 100 -0.32 7.41 0.82
N GLU A 101 0.18 8.65 0.96
CA GLU A 101 -0.52 9.87 0.55
C GLU A 101 -0.93 9.86 -0.93
N VAL A 102 -0.09 9.30 -1.79
CA VAL A 102 -0.39 9.19 -3.23
C VAL A 102 -1.66 8.39 -3.48
N GLN A 103 -1.89 7.30 -2.76
CA GLN A 103 -3.10 6.48 -2.89
C GLN A 103 -4.31 7.20 -2.31
N ARG A 104 -4.16 7.84 -1.16
CA ARG A 104 -5.18 8.66 -0.51
C ARG A 104 -5.67 9.79 -1.43
N ASN A 105 -4.74 10.47 -2.10
CA ASN A 105 -5.06 11.55 -3.03
C ASN A 105 -5.79 11.02 -4.29
N ILE A 106 -5.45 9.84 -4.78
CA ILE A 106 -6.18 9.20 -5.88
C ILE A 106 -7.62 8.87 -5.46
N LEU A 107 -7.82 8.25 -4.29
CA LEU A 107 -9.16 7.92 -3.78
C LEU A 107 -10.03 9.18 -3.61
N LYS A 108 -9.46 10.26 -3.07
CA LYS A 108 -10.14 11.57 -2.99
C LYS A 108 -10.53 12.12 -4.35
N ALA A 109 -9.64 12.03 -5.35
CA ALA A 109 -9.91 12.51 -6.70
C ALA A 109 -11.00 11.70 -7.39
N LEU A 110 -11.02 10.38 -7.22
CA LEU A 110 -12.08 9.50 -7.71
C LEU A 110 -13.43 9.87 -7.09
N LYS A 111 -13.49 10.05 -5.77
CA LYS A 111 -14.71 10.48 -5.09
C LYS A 111 -15.19 11.86 -5.57
N LYS A 112 -14.28 12.82 -5.70
CA LYS A 112 -14.57 14.16 -6.24
C LYS A 112 -15.13 14.11 -7.65
N ALA A 113 -14.65 13.15 -8.47
CA ALA A 113 -15.16 12.89 -9.81
C ALA A 113 -16.51 12.12 -9.85
N GLY A 114 -17.13 11.89 -8.69
CA GLY A 114 -18.43 11.23 -8.57
C GLY A 114 -18.39 9.72 -8.77
N LYS A 115 -17.22 9.10 -8.70
CA LYS A 115 -17.08 7.65 -8.90
C LYS A 115 -17.51 6.88 -7.66
N LYS A 116 -18.17 5.73 -7.86
CA LYS A 116 -18.32 4.71 -6.84
C LYS A 116 -17.00 3.96 -6.70
N VAL A 117 -16.46 3.88 -5.49
CA VAL A 117 -15.14 3.32 -5.24
C VAL A 117 -15.22 2.17 -4.25
N ILE A 118 -14.75 1.00 -4.66
CA ILE A 118 -14.48 -0.14 -3.79
C ILE A 118 -12.97 -0.18 -3.56
N PHE A 119 -12.55 -0.01 -2.32
CA PHE A 119 -11.13 -0.08 -1.95
C PHE A 119 -10.80 -1.45 -1.40
N VAL A 120 -9.93 -2.18 -2.08
CA VAL A 120 -9.34 -3.44 -1.63
C VAL A 120 -8.01 -3.11 -0.98
N ASN A 121 -7.98 -3.09 0.35
CA ASN A 121 -6.79 -2.76 1.12
C ASN A 121 -5.95 -4.01 1.37
N CYS A 122 -4.74 -4.03 0.79
CA CYS A 122 -3.74 -5.06 1.01
C CYS A 122 -2.69 -4.53 2.00
N SER A 123 -2.59 -5.14 3.17
CA SER A 123 -1.63 -4.75 4.20
C SER A 123 -1.36 -5.90 5.15
N GLY A 124 -0.15 -6.00 5.69
CA GLY A 124 0.20 -7.01 6.70
C GLY A 124 -0.23 -6.62 8.11
N SER A 125 -0.60 -5.35 8.33
CA SER A 125 -0.96 -4.78 9.62
C SER A 125 -2.15 -3.84 9.50
N ALA A 126 -2.72 -3.41 10.65
CA ALA A 126 -3.80 -2.43 10.69
C ALA A 126 -3.36 -1.09 10.10
N MET A 127 -4.27 -0.42 9.41
CA MET A 127 -4.07 0.89 8.80
C MET A 127 -5.11 1.89 9.29
N ALA A 128 -4.70 3.15 9.43
CA ALA A 128 -5.60 4.26 9.71
C ALA A 128 -6.27 4.72 8.42
N LEU A 129 -7.55 4.42 8.28
CA LEU A 129 -8.31 4.60 7.04
C LEU A 129 -9.48 5.61 7.20
N VAL A 130 -9.41 6.54 8.17
CA VAL A 130 -10.50 7.51 8.37
C VAL A 130 -10.85 8.29 7.10
N PRO A 131 -9.89 8.88 6.34
CA PRO A 131 -10.25 9.55 5.09
C PRO A 131 -10.79 8.60 4.01
N GLU A 132 -10.38 7.34 4.03
CA GLU A 132 -10.81 6.33 3.07
C GLU A 132 -12.27 5.92 3.32
N THR A 133 -12.73 5.89 4.57
CA THR A 133 -14.15 5.65 4.88
C THR A 133 -15.07 6.76 4.33
N GLN A 134 -14.53 7.95 4.05
CA GLN A 134 -15.27 9.06 3.46
C GLN A 134 -15.16 9.08 1.92
N SER A 135 -14.06 8.54 1.38
CA SER A 135 -13.76 8.56 -0.06
C SER A 135 -14.20 7.32 -0.80
N CYS A 136 -14.45 6.21 -0.10
CA CYS A 136 -14.83 4.93 -0.69
C CYS A 136 -16.25 4.55 -0.27
N ASP A 137 -16.97 3.86 -1.15
CA ASP A 137 -18.32 3.34 -0.89
C ASP A 137 -18.25 1.98 -0.18
N ALA A 138 -17.16 1.24 -0.36
CA ALA A 138 -16.84 0.01 0.38
C ALA A 138 -15.32 -0.14 0.56
N ILE A 139 -14.93 -0.76 1.67
CA ILE A 139 -13.54 -1.13 1.95
C ILE A 139 -13.49 -2.62 2.28
N LEU A 140 -12.66 -3.36 1.54
CA LEU A 140 -12.38 -4.76 1.77
C LEU A 140 -10.95 -4.91 2.30
N GLN A 141 -10.79 -5.39 3.54
CA GLN A 141 -9.46 -5.71 4.09
C GLN A 141 -9.04 -7.09 3.61
N ALA A 142 -8.14 -7.12 2.64
CA ALA A 142 -7.69 -8.35 1.98
C ALA A 142 -6.41 -8.94 2.59
N TRP A 143 -5.72 -8.21 3.46
CA TRP A 143 -4.42 -8.58 4.03
C TRP A 143 -3.38 -8.81 2.92
N TYR A 144 -2.47 -9.77 3.07
CA TYR A 144 -1.63 -10.30 2.00
C TYR A 144 -2.22 -11.64 1.55
N PRO A 145 -3.12 -11.62 0.56
CA PRO A 145 -3.82 -12.82 0.13
C PRO A 145 -2.86 -13.79 -0.56
N GLY A 146 -3.12 -15.08 -0.39
CA GLY A 146 -2.36 -16.14 -1.03
C GLY A 146 -2.74 -16.34 -2.51
N GLN A 147 -2.44 -17.52 -3.04
CA GLN A 147 -2.60 -17.88 -4.45
C GLN A 147 -4.00 -17.61 -5.01
N ALA A 148 -5.07 -17.89 -4.24
CA ALA A 148 -6.45 -17.69 -4.66
C ALA A 148 -7.03 -16.33 -4.24
N GLY A 149 -6.20 -15.38 -3.80
CA GLY A 149 -6.64 -14.09 -3.26
C GLY A 149 -7.47 -13.26 -4.23
N GLY A 150 -7.10 -13.24 -5.51
CA GLY A 150 -7.87 -12.53 -6.54
C GLY A 150 -9.27 -13.10 -6.71
N THR A 151 -9.42 -14.42 -6.73
CA THR A 151 -10.71 -15.11 -6.80
C THR A 151 -11.55 -14.80 -5.57
N ALA A 152 -10.99 -14.93 -4.36
CA ALA A 152 -11.71 -14.66 -3.12
C ALA A 152 -12.22 -13.21 -3.03
N VAL A 153 -11.41 -12.24 -3.47
CA VAL A 153 -11.81 -10.83 -3.54
C VAL A 153 -12.94 -10.64 -4.56
N ALA A 154 -12.83 -11.24 -5.75
CA ALA A 154 -13.86 -11.15 -6.78
C ALA A 154 -15.18 -11.78 -6.30
N ASP A 155 -15.16 -12.97 -5.74
CA ASP A 155 -16.35 -13.66 -5.22
C ASP A 155 -17.11 -12.81 -4.19
N ILE A 156 -16.39 -12.09 -3.34
CA ILE A 156 -17.01 -11.16 -2.39
C ILE A 156 -17.59 -9.95 -3.12
N ILE A 157 -16.84 -9.29 -4.01
CA ILE A 157 -17.28 -8.07 -4.68
C ILE A 157 -18.51 -8.33 -5.56
N PHE A 158 -18.54 -9.47 -6.24
CA PHE A 158 -19.66 -9.84 -7.12
C PHE A 158 -20.80 -10.59 -6.42
N GLY A 159 -20.64 -10.91 -5.12
CA GLY A 159 -21.68 -11.51 -4.31
C GLY A 159 -21.78 -13.03 -4.39
N ASP A 160 -20.81 -13.69 -5.01
CA ASP A 160 -20.75 -15.16 -5.09
C ASP A 160 -20.40 -15.78 -3.72
N TYR A 161 -19.77 -15.00 -2.86
CA TYR A 161 -19.48 -15.36 -1.47
C TYR A 161 -19.89 -14.24 -0.49
N ASN A 162 -20.63 -14.59 0.55
CA ASN A 162 -21.00 -13.65 1.59
C ASN A 162 -19.82 -13.41 2.55
N PRO A 163 -19.34 -12.18 2.73
CA PRO A 163 -18.22 -11.91 3.62
C PRO A 163 -18.56 -12.29 5.06
N SER A 164 -17.71 -13.10 5.66
CA SER A 164 -17.86 -13.61 7.04
C SER A 164 -16.64 -13.28 7.92
N GLY A 165 -15.55 -12.79 7.32
CA GLY A 165 -14.33 -12.42 8.03
C GLY A 165 -14.56 -11.30 9.04
N LYS A 166 -13.87 -11.40 10.18
CA LYS A 166 -13.85 -10.38 11.24
C LYS A 166 -12.41 -9.93 11.46
N LEU A 167 -12.22 -8.65 11.76
CA LEU A 167 -10.90 -8.10 12.02
C LEU A 167 -10.26 -8.77 13.25
N PRO A 168 -9.08 -9.38 13.12
CA PRO A 168 -8.38 -10.03 14.22
C PRO A 168 -7.56 -9.06 15.08
N VAL A 169 -7.60 -7.77 14.75
CA VAL A 169 -6.89 -6.69 15.45
C VAL A 169 -7.73 -5.41 15.46
N THR A 170 -7.39 -4.49 16.35
CA THR A 170 -7.99 -3.16 16.41
C THR A 170 -7.38 -2.24 15.34
N PHE A 171 -8.22 -1.53 14.59
CA PHE A 171 -7.80 -0.51 13.63
C PHE A 171 -7.94 0.87 14.28
N TYR A 172 -6.83 1.57 14.45
CA TYR A 172 -6.77 2.91 15.00
C TYR A 172 -7.21 3.97 13.98
N LYS A 173 -7.60 5.15 14.46
CA LYS A 173 -8.04 6.26 13.59
C LYS A 173 -6.89 6.95 12.89
N ASN A 174 -5.76 7.10 13.59
CA ASN A 174 -4.56 7.78 13.14
C ASN A 174 -3.35 7.33 13.96
N THR A 175 -2.16 7.76 13.57
CA THR A 175 -0.91 7.46 14.26
C THR A 175 -0.89 8.06 15.67
N GLU A 176 -1.48 9.25 15.87
CA GLU A 176 -1.52 9.94 17.17
C GLU A 176 -2.33 9.19 18.23
N GLN A 177 -3.20 8.27 17.83
CA GLN A 177 -3.94 7.41 18.76
C GLN A 177 -3.08 6.29 19.35
N LEU A 178 -1.89 6.05 18.76
CA LEU A 178 -0.95 5.07 19.29
C LEU A 178 -0.22 5.66 20.50
N PRO A 179 0.04 4.87 21.56
CA PRO A 179 0.96 5.26 22.63
C PRO A 179 2.37 5.49 22.08
N ASP A 180 3.21 6.15 22.89
CA ASP A 180 4.62 6.31 22.60
C ASP A 180 5.27 4.96 22.28
N PHE A 181 6.18 4.95 21.31
CA PHE A 181 6.85 3.72 20.85
C PHE A 181 7.66 3.05 21.97
N GLU A 182 8.23 3.83 22.89
CA GLU A 182 9.00 3.33 24.04
C GLU A 182 8.13 2.93 25.23
N ASP A 183 6.83 3.23 25.22
CA ASP A 183 5.90 2.77 26.25
C ASP A 183 5.47 1.32 25.99
N TYR A 184 6.06 0.38 26.71
CA TYR A 184 5.72 -1.04 26.64
C TYR A 184 4.54 -1.45 27.56
N SER A 185 3.90 -0.51 28.22
CA SER A 185 2.69 -0.81 28.99
C SER A 185 1.53 -1.19 28.06
N MET A 186 0.59 -1.98 28.55
CA MET A 186 -0.63 -2.32 27.82
C MET A 186 -1.74 -1.28 28.02
N LYS A 187 -1.52 -0.27 28.85
CA LYS A 187 -2.52 0.77 29.14
C LYS A 187 -2.92 1.50 27.86
N GLY A 188 -4.21 1.61 27.64
CA GLY A 188 -4.75 2.31 26.47
C GLY A 188 -4.59 1.59 25.12
N ARG A 189 -4.07 0.35 25.11
CA ARG A 189 -3.81 -0.41 23.89
C ARG A 189 -4.94 -1.41 23.61
N THR A 190 -5.18 -1.63 22.31
CA THR A 190 -6.03 -2.69 21.74
C THR A 190 -7.47 -2.71 22.30
N TYR A 191 -8.28 -3.64 21.82
CA TYR A 191 -9.68 -3.84 22.25
C TYR A 191 -9.82 -4.01 23.77
N ARG A 192 -8.76 -4.43 24.45
CA ARG A 192 -8.81 -4.78 25.88
C ARG A 192 -8.69 -3.57 26.79
N TYR A 193 -7.89 -2.58 26.43
CA TYR A 193 -7.52 -1.47 27.32
C TYR A 193 -7.76 -0.07 26.73
N MET A 194 -8.20 0.04 25.46
CA MET A 194 -8.55 1.33 24.88
C MET A 194 -9.78 1.91 25.57
N THR A 195 -9.70 3.18 25.91
CA THR A 195 -10.83 3.98 26.41
C THR A 195 -11.48 4.81 25.30
N GLU A 196 -10.74 5.11 24.26
CA GLU A 196 -11.22 5.83 23.08
C GLU A 196 -11.74 4.85 22.03
N SER A 197 -12.74 5.29 21.27
CA SER A 197 -13.26 4.49 20.17
C SER A 197 -12.22 4.38 19.06
N PRO A 198 -11.84 3.17 18.61
CA PRO A 198 -11.01 2.97 17.43
C PRO A 198 -11.78 3.32 16.14
N LEU A 199 -11.10 3.24 15.00
CA LEU A 199 -11.78 3.30 13.69
C LEU A 199 -12.65 2.04 13.50
N PHE A 200 -12.05 0.88 13.63
CA PHE A 200 -12.76 -0.42 13.64
C PHE A 200 -12.29 -1.25 14.82
N PRO A 201 -13.21 -1.73 15.68
CA PRO A 201 -12.83 -2.55 16.82
C PRO A 201 -12.40 -3.96 16.37
N PHE A 202 -11.68 -4.65 17.24
CA PHE A 202 -11.47 -6.09 17.14
C PHE A 202 -12.81 -6.81 16.92
N GLY A 203 -12.85 -7.76 16.01
CA GLY A 203 -14.06 -8.51 15.69
C GLY A 203 -15.04 -7.77 14.76
N TYR A 204 -14.71 -6.55 14.31
CA TYR A 204 -15.54 -5.84 13.34
C TYR A 204 -15.52 -6.54 11.97
N GLY A 205 -16.68 -6.53 11.31
CA GLY A 205 -16.81 -6.98 9.93
C GLY A 205 -18.29 -7.00 9.53
N LEU A 206 -18.56 -6.51 8.34
CA LEU A 206 -19.89 -6.49 7.74
C LEU A 206 -20.17 -7.79 7.00
N SER A 207 -21.43 -8.03 6.72
CA SER A 207 -21.90 -9.17 5.95
C SER A 207 -23.06 -8.71 5.05
N TYR A 208 -23.35 -9.45 3.99
CA TYR A 208 -24.52 -9.19 3.13
C TYR A 208 -25.83 -9.67 3.77
N THR A 209 -25.73 -10.41 4.85
CA THR A 209 -26.87 -10.89 5.63
C THR A 209 -26.71 -10.58 7.11
N THR A 210 -27.76 -10.80 7.87
CA THR A 210 -27.78 -10.70 9.34
C THR A 210 -27.75 -12.09 9.96
N PHE A 211 -27.09 -12.21 11.12
CA PHE A 211 -27.05 -13.41 11.92
C PHE A 211 -27.78 -13.16 13.24
N GLN A 212 -28.55 -14.14 13.68
CA GLN A 212 -29.12 -14.18 15.02
C GLN A 212 -28.34 -15.23 15.83
N PHE A 213 -27.88 -14.85 17.02
CA PHE A 213 -27.15 -15.72 17.94
C PHE A 213 -27.99 -15.99 19.16
#